data_a113b5aa4d004a3bf1563904caed07d5
#
_entry.id   a113b5aa4d004a3bf1563904caed07d5
#
_cell.length_a   1.000
_cell.length_b   1.000
_cell.length_c   1.000
_cell.angle_alpha   90.00
_cell.angle_beta   90.00
_cell.angle_gamma   90.00
#
_symmetry.space_group_name_H-M   'P 1'
#
loop_
_entity.id
_entity.type
_entity.pdbx_description
1 polymer ?
#
loop_
_entity_poly.entity_id
_entity_poly.type
_entity_poly.pdbx_seq_one_letter_code
_entity_poly.pdbx_strand_id
1 'polypeptide(L)'
;MAKRLPHRDGPPRARRADAGGRIATAGPQGAATPLPAAHPALLLVAVAVAAIVVLSVTHAAYDPDQWQHLAVGRFIWEEHRFPTTQLWTWPTYGAPEVNYAWGFEALLWPFWKLGGLTGVYLWRWLSTLAVFALVWAAARRMGARGFTPLVVIALAAMIYRGRTQARPETVAAILLAAELLLLEARRHGARVHAGWLVPVAWVWANTHISYYLFFVVLGIHVLASHLPPRRSGAPPARGLWLAGLASAAVMLVNPSGWRTLWQPFEFWLVWRHEPIYQAIGEMAPVVWPIHLRDGLPLVLALWPLLLLARVRRHGLDRVEAATCAFFTALVLAGQRFTSLHTLVAAVYVSRDLGEWERSDLTTAREKKRGRR
;
A
#
# COMPACT_ATOMS: atom_id res chain seq x y z
N MET A 1 76.39 2.16 -43.77
CA MET A 1 77.16 1.42 -42.75
C MET A 1 76.61 1.74 -41.37
N ALA A 2 75.81 0.88 -40.78
CA ALA A 2 75.32 1.04 -39.42
C ALA A 2 75.44 -0.32 -38.71
N LYS A 3 76.32 -0.39 -37.73
CA LYS A 3 76.69 -1.54 -36.92
C LYS A 3 75.51 -1.90 -35.98
N ARG A 4 75.03 -3.17 -36.06
CA ARG A 4 74.11 -3.80 -35.06
C ARG A 4 75.01 -4.18 -33.84
N LEU A 5 74.55 -3.81 -32.64
CA LEU A 5 75.02 -4.27 -31.35
C LEU A 5 74.24 -5.53 -30.91
N PRO A 6 74.80 -6.50 -30.20
CA PRO A 6 74.23 -7.78 -29.88
C PRO A 6 73.35 -7.70 -28.64
N HIS A 7 72.29 -8.57 -28.67
CA HIS A 7 71.35 -8.82 -27.58
C HIS A 7 72.07 -9.42 -26.36
N ARG A 8 71.81 -8.88 -25.19
CA ARG A 8 72.25 -9.43 -23.90
C ARG A 8 71.09 -10.34 -23.38
N ASP A 9 71.39 -11.65 -23.28
CA ASP A 9 70.51 -12.60 -22.61
C ASP A 9 70.51 -12.34 -21.10
N GLY A 10 69.31 -12.14 -20.54
CA GLY A 10 69.08 -12.09 -19.10
C GLY A 10 68.89 -13.46 -18.48
N PRO A 11 69.20 -13.65 -17.18
CA PRO A 11 69.19 -14.99 -16.55
C PRO A 11 67.77 -15.54 -16.39
N PRO A 12 67.61 -16.88 -16.34
CA PRO A 12 66.33 -17.54 -16.30
C PRO A 12 65.59 -17.26 -14.96
N ARG A 13 64.38 -16.80 -15.05
CA ARG A 13 63.46 -16.63 -13.91
C ARG A 13 63.12 -17.98 -13.31
N ALA A 14 63.51 -18.21 -12.08
CA ALA A 14 63.10 -19.35 -11.26
C ALA A 14 61.57 -19.37 -11.14
N ARG A 15 60.97 -20.51 -11.51
CA ARG A 15 59.57 -20.83 -11.24
C ARG A 15 59.38 -20.93 -9.73
N ARG A 16 58.75 -19.93 -9.13
CA ARG A 16 58.16 -20.06 -7.79
C ARG A 16 56.95 -20.98 -7.89
N ALA A 17 57.06 -22.13 -7.24
CA ALA A 17 55.93 -23.03 -7.02
C ALA A 17 54.93 -22.31 -6.10
N ASP A 18 53.76 -21.95 -6.62
CA ASP A 18 52.63 -21.48 -5.85
C ASP A 18 52.02 -22.65 -5.06
N ALA A 19 52.56 -22.91 -3.87
CA ALA A 19 51.90 -23.67 -2.83
C ALA A 19 50.92 -22.75 -2.05
N GLY A 20 50.02 -22.10 -2.78
CA GLY A 20 48.88 -21.38 -2.20
C GLY A 20 47.74 -22.36 -2.03
N GLY A 21 47.73 -23.10 -0.91
CA GLY A 21 46.54 -23.79 -0.45
C GLY A 21 45.38 -22.77 -0.40
N ARG A 22 44.40 -22.86 -1.31
CA ARG A 22 43.12 -22.18 -1.19
C ARG A 22 42.48 -22.67 0.11
N ILE A 23 42.65 -21.89 1.17
CA ILE A 23 41.78 -21.96 2.33
C ILE A 23 40.37 -21.63 1.77
N ALA A 24 39.59 -22.68 1.52
CA ALA A 24 38.18 -22.51 1.27
C ALA A 24 37.61 -21.77 2.50
N THR A 25 37.42 -20.47 2.38
CA THR A 25 36.64 -19.72 3.35
C THR A 25 35.27 -20.35 3.31
N ALA A 26 35.00 -21.25 4.25
CA ALA A 26 33.67 -21.73 4.53
C ALA A 26 32.82 -20.48 4.76
N GLY A 27 32.01 -20.12 3.75
CA GLY A 27 31.02 -19.08 3.89
C GLY A 27 30.17 -19.37 5.13
N PRO A 28 29.53 -18.38 5.74
CA PRO A 28 28.80 -18.55 6.99
C PRO A 28 27.67 -19.60 6.79
N GLN A 29 28.04 -20.88 6.99
CA GLN A 29 27.09 -21.97 7.06
C GLN A 29 26.27 -21.79 8.32
N GLY A 30 24.98 -21.45 8.15
CA GLY A 30 24.02 -21.51 9.25
C GLY A 30 23.06 -20.32 9.42
N ALA A 31 22.97 -19.39 8.49
CA ALA A 31 21.78 -18.55 8.42
C ALA A 31 20.62 -19.41 7.92
N ALA A 32 19.55 -19.58 8.70
CA ALA A 32 18.34 -20.21 8.19
C ALA A 32 17.93 -19.40 6.95
N THR A 33 18.05 -20.00 5.77
CA THR A 33 17.61 -19.36 4.53
C THR A 33 16.12 -19.08 4.70
N PRO A 34 15.66 -17.85 4.48
CA PRO A 34 14.25 -17.55 4.58
C PRO A 34 13.50 -18.45 3.60
N LEU A 35 12.37 -19.01 4.05
CA LEU A 35 11.55 -19.90 3.25
C LEU A 35 11.26 -19.26 1.88
N PRO A 36 11.48 -19.98 0.76
CA PRO A 36 11.12 -19.46 -0.56
C PRO A 36 9.62 -19.15 -0.62
N ALA A 37 9.23 -18.20 -1.45
CA ALA A 37 7.82 -17.78 -1.56
C ALA A 37 6.87 -18.95 -1.93
N ALA A 38 7.37 -19.95 -2.66
CA ALA A 38 6.64 -21.15 -3.04
C ALA A 38 6.75 -22.32 -2.02
N HIS A 39 7.28 -22.08 -0.81
CA HIS A 39 7.37 -23.14 0.19
C HIS A 39 5.97 -23.60 0.63
N PRO A 40 5.65 -24.91 0.65
CA PRO A 40 4.29 -25.41 0.91
C PRO A 40 3.69 -24.89 2.22
N ALA A 41 4.48 -24.82 3.30
CA ALA A 41 4.02 -24.30 4.59
C ALA A 41 3.64 -22.81 4.49
N LEU A 42 4.38 -22.00 3.71
CA LEU A 42 4.06 -20.60 3.52
C LEU A 42 2.77 -20.41 2.71
N LEU A 43 2.59 -21.24 1.67
CA LEU A 43 1.37 -21.24 0.86
C LEU A 43 0.16 -21.69 1.69
N LEU A 44 0.30 -22.72 2.51
CA LEU A 44 -0.76 -23.17 3.41
C LEU A 44 -1.20 -22.06 4.38
N VAL A 45 -0.24 -21.38 5.02
CA VAL A 45 -0.54 -20.27 5.91
C VAL A 45 -1.15 -19.09 5.15
N ALA A 46 -0.68 -18.80 3.92
CA ALA A 46 -1.26 -17.75 3.10
C ALA A 46 -2.72 -18.05 2.73
N VAL A 47 -3.04 -19.30 2.39
CA VAL A 47 -4.42 -19.76 2.14
C VAL A 47 -5.27 -19.64 3.43
N ALA A 48 -4.73 -20.06 4.58
CA ALA A 48 -5.43 -19.94 5.85
C ALA A 48 -5.70 -18.47 6.21
N VAL A 49 -4.74 -17.57 6.03
CA VAL A 49 -4.92 -16.13 6.23
C VAL A 49 -5.95 -15.57 5.24
N ALA A 50 -5.91 -15.95 3.97
CA ALA A 50 -6.91 -15.53 2.98
C ALA A 50 -8.32 -16.01 3.38
N ALA A 51 -8.45 -17.22 3.89
CA ALA A 51 -9.73 -17.74 4.41
C ALA A 51 -10.20 -16.95 5.64
N ILE A 52 -9.30 -16.64 6.58
CA ILE A 52 -9.61 -15.78 7.74
C ILE A 52 -10.07 -14.40 7.27
N VAL A 53 -9.40 -13.80 6.30
CA VAL A 53 -9.76 -12.50 5.73
C VAL A 53 -11.17 -12.55 5.14
N VAL A 54 -11.47 -13.54 4.30
CA VAL A 54 -12.81 -13.73 3.69
C VAL A 54 -13.87 -13.92 4.76
N LEU A 55 -13.64 -14.81 5.72
CA LEU A 55 -14.59 -15.07 6.82
C LEU A 55 -14.83 -13.81 7.67
N SER A 56 -13.79 -13.04 7.95
CA SER A 56 -13.89 -11.81 8.78
C SER A 56 -14.78 -10.74 8.15
N VAL A 57 -14.92 -10.74 6.82
CA VAL A 57 -15.73 -9.76 6.08
C VAL A 57 -17.08 -10.36 5.61
N THR A 58 -17.35 -11.63 5.92
CA THR A 58 -18.62 -12.29 5.60
C THR A 58 -19.63 -12.06 6.73
N HIS A 59 -20.01 -10.81 6.90
CA HIS A 59 -21.08 -10.39 7.82
C HIS A 59 -22.18 -9.66 7.05
N ALA A 60 -23.33 -9.49 7.67
CA ALA A 60 -24.50 -8.89 7.03
C ALA A 60 -24.19 -7.52 6.39
N ALA A 61 -24.68 -7.31 5.19
CA ALA A 61 -24.55 -6.08 4.44
C ALA A 61 -25.67 -5.11 4.85
N TYR A 62 -25.42 -4.31 5.89
CA TYR A 62 -26.34 -3.25 6.34
C TYR A 62 -25.86 -1.89 5.87
N ASP A 63 -25.83 -1.68 4.57
CA ASP A 63 -25.38 -0.40 4.03
C ASP A 63 -26.48 0.19 3.14
N PRO A 64 -27.17 1.25 3.60
CA PRO A 64 -28.21 1.90 2.80
C PRO A 64 -27.63 2.53 1.52
N ASP A 65 -26.39 3.03 1.55
CA ASP A 65 -25.76 3.68 0.41
C ASP A 65 -25.50 2.70 -0.75
N GLN A 66 -25.37 1.39 -0.43
CA GLN A 66 -25.19 0.34 -1.43
C GLN A 66 -26.30 0.33 -2.48
N TRP A 67 -27.55 0.57 -2.07
CA TRP A 67 -28.70 0.56 -3.00
C TRP A 67 -28.65 1.74 -3.95
N GLN A 68 -28.21 2.92 -3.48
CA GLN A 68 -28.00 4.06 -4.34
C GLN A 68 -26.88 3.79 -5.34
N HIS A 69 -25.75 3.25 -4.91
CA HIS A 69 -24.64 2.88 -5.82
C HIS A 69 -25.08 1.89 -6.89
N LEU A 70 -25.92 0.90 -6.53
CA LEU A 70 -26.47 -0.06 -7.49
C LEU A 70 -27.46 0.60 -8.46
N ALA A 71 -28.33 1.51 -7.98
CA ALA A 71 -29.26 2.23 -8.83
C ALA A 71 -28.55 3.12 -9.86
N VAL A 72 -27.50 3.83 -9.43
CA VAL A 72 -26.68 4.65 -10.32
C VAL A 72 -25.90 3.78 -11.30
N GLY A 73 -25.27 2.70 -10.82
CA GLY A 73 -24.59 1.75 -11.69
C GLY A 73 -25.50 1.14 -12.75
N ARG A 74 -26.71 0.75 -12.36
CA ARG A 74 -27.75 0.30 -13.29
C ARG A 74 -28.05 1.34 -14.35
N PHE A 75 -28.31 2.58 -13.94
CA PHE A 75 -28.59 3.69 -14.84
C PHE A 75 -27.49 3.89 -15.87
N ILE A 76 -26.22 3.87 -15.43
CA ILE A 76 -25.05 4.03 -16.33
C ILE A 76 -25.05 2.91 -17.40
N TRP A 77 -25.32 1.67 -17.02
CA TRP A 77 -25.30 0.52 -17.93
C TRP A 77 -26.51 0.43 -18.85
N GLU A 78 -27.70 0.86 -18.40
CA GLU A 78 -28.92 0.79 -19.19
C GLU A 78 -29.08 2.00 -20.11
N GLU A 79 -28.73 3.20 -19.61
CA GLU A 79 -28.91 4.46 -20.36
C GLU A 79 -27.65 4.88 -21.13
N HIS A 80 -26.51 4.21 -20.93
CA HIS A 80 -25.20 4.55 -21.53
C HIS A 80 -24.79 6.02 -21.36
N ARG A 81 -25.16 6.62 -20.23
CA ARG A 81 -24.84 8.01 -19.87
C ARG A 81 -24.63 8.14 -18.38
N PHE A 82 -23.93 9.20 -17.98
CA PHE A 82 -23.72 9.54 -16.57
C PHE A 82 -24.86 10.43 -16.07
N PRO A 83 -25.40 10.18 -14.84
CA PRO A 83 -26.33 11.13 -14.25
C PRO A 83 -25.62 12.43 -13.92
N THR A 84 -26.21 13.55 -14.35
CA THR A 84 -25.71 14.92 -14.08
C THR A 84 -26.64 15.67 -13.13
N THR A 85 -27.75 15.03 -12.77
CA THR A 85 -28.74 15.56 -11.84
C THR A 85 -29.13 14.45 -10.86
N GLN A 86 -29.57 14.83 -9.68
CA GLN A 86 -30.03 13.94 -8.63
C GLN A 86 -31.36 13.28 -9.05
N LEU A 87 -31.35 11.94 -9.19
CA LEU A 87 -32.51 11.18 -9.67
C LEU A 87 -33.15 10.32 -8.57
N TRP A 88 -32.49 10.11 -7.44
CA TRP A 88 -32.91 9.16 -6.41
C TRP A 88 -33.14 9.79 -5.04
N THR A 89 -32.63 11.00 -4.80
CA THR A 89 -32.64 11.60 -3.47
C THR A 89 -33.65 12.73 -3.39
N TRP A 90 -34.66 12.55 -2.56
CA TRP A 90 -35.58 13.60 -2.17
C TRP A 90 -35.04 14.34 -0.92
N PRO A 91 -35.11 15.68 -0.81
CA PRO A 91 -35.80 16.65 -1.68
C PRO A 91 -34.94 17.25 -2.82
N THR A 92 -33.76 16.75 -3.08
CA THR A 92 -32.82 17.33 -4.06
C THR A 92 -33.03 16.79 -5.48
N TYR A 93 -34.14 16.12 -5.74
CA TYR A 93 -34.47 15.58 -7.07
C TYR A 93 -34.40 16.66 -8.17
N GLY A 94 -33.69 16.37 -9.26
CA GLY A 94 -33.46 17.28 -10.36
C GLY A 94 -32.35 18.32 -10.15
N ALA A 95 -31.79 18.44 -8.92
CA ALA A 95 -30.67 19.34 -8.67
C ALA A 95 -29.41 18.87 -9.40
N PRO A 96 -28.52 19.79 -9.87
CA PRO A 96 -27.24 19.40 -10.44
C PRO A 96 -26.41 18.53 -9.49
N GLU A 97 -25.84 17.45 -10.03
CA GLU A 97 -25.00 16.54 -9.25
C GLU A 97 -23.64 16.35 -9.91
N VAL A 98 -22.61 16.28 -9.10
CA VAL A 98 -21.26 15.86 -9.49
C VAL A 98 -20.98 14.48 -8.88
N ASN A 99 -21.15 13.44 -9.70
CA ASN A 99 -20.89 12.08 -9.25
C ASN A 99 -19.41 11.73 -9.41
N TYR A 100 -18.65 11.73 -8.30
CA TYR A 100 -17.24 11.32 -8.26
C TYR A 100 -17.06 9.80 -8.16
N ALA A 101 -18.12 9.05 -7.84
CA ALA A 101 -18.06 7.60 -7.60
C ALA A 101 -18.56 6.77 -8.79
N TRP A 102 -18.87 7.39 -9.92
CA TRP A 102 -19.47 6.74 -11.07
C TRP A 102 -18.70 5.48 -11.56
N GLY A 103 -17.37 5.51 -11.47
CA GLY A 103 -16.53 4.37 -11.86
C GLY A 103 -16.70 3.17 -10.93
N PHE A 104 -16.84 3.40 -9.61
CA PHE A 104 -17.18 2.34 -8.66
C PHE A 104 -18.60 1.80 -8.93
N GLU A 105 -19.56 2.66 -9.13
CA GLU A 105 -20.97 2.32 -9.36
C GLU A 105 -21.12 1.49 -10.64
N ALA A 106 -20.47 1.91 -11.72
CA ALA A 106 -20.42 1.16 -12.96
C ALA A 106 -19.73 -0.20 -12.80
N LEU A 107 -18.72 -0.30 -11.91
CA LEU A 107 -18.01 -1.53 -11.62
C LEU A 107 -18.83 -2.50 -10.75
N LEU A 108 -19.61 -1.98 -9.78
CA LEU A 108 -20.40 -2.80 -8.85
C LEU A 108 -21.63 -3.43 -9.51
N TRP A 109 -22.27 -2.73 -10.46
CA TRP A 109 -23.52 -3.21 -11.08
C TRP A 109 -23.42 -4.58 -11.74
N PRO A 110 -22.39 -4.94 -12.54
CA PRO A 110 -22.24 -6.28 -13.09
C PRO A 110 -22.24 -7.39 -12.03
N PHE A 111 -21.64 -7.17 -10.87
CA PHE A 111 -21.65 -8.14 -9.77
C PHE A 111 -23.08 -8.39 -9.26
N TRP A 112 -23.83 -7.31 -9.08
CA TRP A 112 -25.24 -7.43 -8.70
C TRP A 112 -26.06 -8.09 -9.80
N LYS A 113 -25.90 -7.70 -11.04
CA LYS A 113 -26.66 -8.24 -12.19
C LYS A 113 -26.46 -9.75 -12.36
N LEU A 114 -25.23 -10.24 -12.10
CA LEU A 114 -24.87 -11.65 -12.24
C LEU A 114 -25.28 -12.50 -11.03
N GLY A 115 -25.25 -11.97 -9.83
CA GLY A 115 -25.40 -12.77 -8.61
C GLY A 115 -26.24 -12.14 -7.49
N GLY A 116 -26.90 -11.00 -7.73
CA GLY A 116 -27.65 -10.31 -6.69
C GLY A 116 -26.79 -10.04 -5.45
N LEU A 117 -27.31 -10.36 -4.28
CA LEU A 117 -26.59 -10.18 -3.02
C LEU A 117 -25.28 -11.00 -2.96
N THR A 118 -25.26 -12.20 -3.52
CA THR A 118 -24.03 -13.02 -3.61
C THR A 118 -22.96 -12.32 -4.43
N GLY A 119 -23.34 -11.60 -5.51
CA GLY A 119 -22.42 -10.78 -6.29
C GLY A 119 -21.81 -9.64 -5.47
N VAL A 120 -22.58 -9.01 -4.58
CA VAL A 120 -22.05 -7.98 -3.67
C VAL A 120 -21.05 -8.59 -2.67
N TYR A 121 -21.32 -9.78 -2.12
CA TYR A 121 -20.36 -10.49 -1.28
C TYR A 121 -19.10 -10.86 -2.07
N LEU A 122 -19.23 -11.30 -3.31
CA LEU A 122 -18.09 -11.57 -4.18
C LEU A 122 -17.22 -10.33 -4.38
N TRP A 123 -17.84 -9.16 -4.61
CA TRP A 123 -17.13 -7.87 -4.63
C TRP A 123 -16.35 -7.64 -3.33
N ARG A 124 -16.98 -7.81 -2.16
CA ARG A 124 -16.33 -7.61 -0.86
C ARG A 124 -15.12 -8.55 -0.66
N TRP A 125 -15.26 -9.83 -1.02
CA TRP A 125 -14.18 -10.80 -0.92
C TRP A 125 -13.03 -10.46 -1.86
N LEU A 126 -13.31 -10.21 -3.12
CA LEU A 126 -12.29 -9.92 -4.13
C LEU A 126 -11.56 -8.61 -3.82
N SER A 127 -12.29 -7.54 -3.48
CA SER A 127 -11.69 -6.25 -3.14
C SER A 127 -10.80 -6.35 -1.90
N THR A 128 -11.25 -7.04 -0.86
CA THR A 128 -10.47 -7.22 0.37
C THR A 128 -9.21 -8.09 0.14
N LEU A 129 -9.36 -9.19 -0.60
CA LEU A 129 -8.22 -10.04 -0.96
C LEU A 129 -7.21 -9.27 -1.83
N ALA A 130 -7.69 -8.47 -2.79
CA ALA A 130 -6.82 -7.63 -3.63
C ALA A 130 -6.01 -6.63 -2.79
N VAL A 131 -6.65 -5.95 -1.84
CA VAL A 131 -5.97 -5.02 -0.93
C VAL A 131 -4.84 -5.73 -0.18
N PHE A 132 -5.13 -6.85 0.49
CA PHE A 132 -4.11 -7.54 1.29
C PHE A 132 -3.06 -8.26 0.45
N ALA A 133 -3.39 -8.70 -0.76
CA ALA A 133 -2.39 -9.20 -1.71
C ALA A 133 -1.41 -8.10 -2.13
N LEU A 134 -1.88 -6.87 -2.38
CA LEU A 134 -1.05 -5.71 -2.70
C LEU A 134 -0.19 -5.28 -1.50
N VAL A 135 -0.76 -5.24 -0.28
CA VAL A 135 -0.03 -4.98 0.97
C VAL A 135 1.07 -6.01 1.18
N TRP A 136 0.75 -7.30 1.01
CA TRP A 136 1.74 -8.38 1.09
C TRP A 136 2.84 -8.21 0.05
N ALA A 137 2.47 -7.93 -1.21
CA ALA A 137 3.44 -7.71 -2.28
C ALA A 137 4.34 -6.50 -1.97
N ALA A 138 3.81 -5.38 -1.46
CA ALA A 138 4.58 -4.22 -1.05
C ALA A 138 5.58 -4.56 0.07
N ALA A 139 5.12 -5.21 1.14
CA ALA A 139 5.97 -5.65 2.24
C ALA A 139 7.08 -6.60 1.76
N ARG A 140 6.77 -7.53 0.85
CA ARG A 140 7.74 -8.45 0.22
C ARG A 140 8.78 -7.69 -0.59
N ARG A 141 8.40 -6.67 -1.34
CA ARG A 141 9.33 -5.81 -2.11
C ARG A 141 10.28 -5.04 -1.18
N MET A 142 9.84 -4.70 0.02
CA MET A 142 10.65 -4.05 1.04
C MET A 142 11.54 -5.02 1.83
N GLY A 143 11.46 -6.32 1.57
CA GLY A 143 12.31 -7.35 2.18
C GLY A 143 11.67 -8.12 3.33
N ALA A 144 10.37 -7.93 3.62
CA ALA A 144 9.65 -8.80 4.54
C ALA A 144 9.60 -10.24 4.01
N ARG A 145 9.84 -11.23 4.88
CA ARG A 145 9.94 -12.64 4.49
C ARG A 145 9.28 -13.54 5.53
N GLY A 146 9.07 -14.83 5.16
CA GLY A 146 8.50 -15.81 6.06
C GLY A 146 7.04 -15.54 6.39
N PHE A 147 6.64 -15.89 7.60
CA PHE A 147 5.24 -15.80 8.07
C PHE A 147 4.86 -14.43 8.61
N THR A 148 5.84 -13.61 9.01
CA THR A 148 5.62 -12.29 9.65
C THR A 148 4.64 -11.40 8.90
N PRO A 149 4.76 -11.17 7.57
CA PRO A 149 3.79 -10.34 6.86
C PRO A 149 2.39 -10.94 6.84
N LEU A 150 2.24 -12.26 6.88
CA LEU A 150 0.93 -12.92 6.93
C LEU A 150 0.24 -12.73 8.29
N VAL A 151 1.00 -12.78 9.38
CA VAL A 151 0.50 -12.49 10.73
C VAL A 151 0.04 -11.04 10.83
N VAL A 152 0.85 -10.10 10.32
CA VAL A 152 0.49 -8.68 10.30
C VAL A 152 -0.78 -8.43 9.47
N ILE A 153 -0.93 -9.10 8.33
CA ILE A 153 -2.12 -9.03 7.48
C ILE A 153 -3.35 -9.57 8.23
N ALA A 154 -3.24 -10.69 8.92
CA ALA A 154 -4.35 -11.24 9.70
C ALA A 154 -4.83 -10.25 10.78
N LEU A 155 -3.90 -9.61 11.49
CA LEU A 155 -4.22 -8.55 12.47
C LEU A 155 -4.83 -7.31 11.78
N ALA A 156 -4.26 -6.86 10.68
CA ALA A 156 -4.77 -5.73 9.92
C ALA A 156 -6.19 -5.98 9.39
N ALA A 157 -6.51 -7.20 9.00
CA ALA A 157 -7.84 -7.57 8.52
C ALA A 157 -8.92 -7.42 9.61
N MET A 158 -8.57 -7.61 10.88
CA MET A 158 -9.52 -7.43 11.99
C MET A 158 -9.95 -5.97 12.16
N ILE A 159 -9.06 -5.02 11.89
CA ILE A 159 -9.38 -3.59 11.90
C ILE A 159 -10.10 -3.20 10.61
N TYR A 160 -9.58 -3.68 9.47
CA TYR A 160 -10.08 -3.34 8.13
C TYR A 160 -11.52 -3.80 7.90
N ARG A 161 -11.94 -4.93 8.51
CA ARG A 161 -13.27 -5.54 8.31
C ARG A 161 -14.44 -4.58 8.55
N GLY A 162 -14.27 -3.58 9.42
CA GLY A 162 -15.29 -2.57 9.68
C GLY A 162 -15.60 -1.63 8.50
N ARG A 163 -14.74 -1.65 7.45
CA ARG A 163 -14.84 -0.77 6.28
C ARG A 163 -14.89 -1.53 4.95
N THR A 164 -15.46 -2.73 4.97
CA THR A 164 -15.53 -3.62 3.79
C THR A 164 -16.91 -3.67 3.13
N GLN A 165 -17.80 -2.76 3.49
CA GLN A 165 -19.08 -2.62 2.79
C GLN A 165 -18.81 -2.31 1.29
N ALA A 166 -19.78 -2.65 0.41
CA ALA A 166 -19.65 -2.39 -1.01
C ALA A 166 -19.79 -0.87 -1.30
N ARG A 167 -18.76 -0.12 -0.95
CA ARG A 167 -18.65 1.33 -1.07
C ARG A 167 -17.45 1.72 -1.93
N PRO A 168 -17.43 2.94 -2.48
CA PRO A 168 -16.32 3.48 -3.27
C PRO A 168 -14.96 3.40 -2.57
N GLU A 169 -14.93 3.48 -1.25
CA GLU A 169 -13.72 3.39 -0.44
C GLU A 169 -12.99 2.05 -0.55
N THR A 170 -13.68 0.96 -0.95
CA THR A 170 -13.02 -0.34 -1.19
C THR A 170 -12.08 -0.27 -2.39
N VAL A 171 -12.43 0.50 -3.42
CA VAL A 171 -11.54 0.79 -4.56
C VAL A 171 -10.40 1.70 -4.13
N ALA A 172 -10.69 2.76 -3.35
CA ALA A 172 -9.65 3.65 -2.83
C ALA A 172 -8.59 2.90 -2.01
N ALA A 173 -8.99 1.91 -1.22
CA ALA A 173 -8.07 1.05 -0.46
C ALA A 173 -7.17 0.20 -1.38
N ILE A 174 -7.74 -0.38 -2.46
CA ILE A 174 -6.96 -1.11 -3.47
C ILE A 174 -5.94 -0.17 -4.13
N LEU A 175 -6.36 1.04 -4.51
CA LEU A 175 -5.52 2.01 -5.20
C LEU A 175 -4.41 2.55 -4.30
N LEU A 176 -4.68 2.81 -3.02
CA LEU A 176 -3.67 3.16 -2.03
C LEU A 176 -2.62 2.04 -1.87
N ALA A 177 -3.06 0.80 -1.76
CA ALA A 177 -2.16 -0.35 -1.65
C ALA A 177 -1.34 -0.56 -2.93
N ALA A 178 -1.94 -0.33 -4.12
CA ALA A 178 -1.24 -0.37 -5.41
C ALA A 178 -0.21 0.77 -5.53
N GLU A 179 -0.56 1.97 -5.13
CA GLU A 179 0.37 3.11 -5.11
C GLU A 179 1.57 2.83 -4.20
N LEU A 180 1.34 2.37 -2.97
CA LEU A 180 2.40 1.97 -2.04
C LEU A 180 3.29 0.88 -2.64
N LEU A 181 2.70 -0.15 -3.28
CA LEU A 181 3.48 -1.18 -3.95
C LEU A 181 4.37 -0.61 -5.05
N LEU A 182 3.84 0.25 -5.91
CA LEU A 182 4.59 0.85 -7.02
C LEU A 182 5.74 1.74 -6.52
N LEU A 183 5.45 2.60 -5.56
CA LEU A 183 6.41 3.55 -5.00
C LEU A 183 7.50 2.85 -4.19
N GLU A 184 7.12 1.92 -3.31
CA GLU A 184 8.07 1.19 -2.48
C GLU A 184 8.90 0.18 -3.29
N ALA A 185 8.30 -0.52 -4.26
CA ALA A 185 9.05 -1.39 -5.15
C ALA A 185 10.11 -0.59 -5.92
N ARG A 186 9.73 0.57 -6.46
CA ARG A 186 10.66 1.48 -7.14
C ARG A 186 11.75 1.97 -6.20
N ARG A 187 11.40 2.41 -4.99
CA ARG A 187 12.35 2.89 -3.97
C ARG A 187 13.35 1.81 -3.53
N HIS A 188 12.95 0.54 -3.60
CA HIS A 188 13.78 -0.62 -3.28
C HIS A 188 14.47 -1.26 -4.51
N GLY A 189 14.58 -0.51 -5.61
CA GLY A 189 15.39 -0.89 -6.76
C GLY A 189 14.71 -1.79 -7.80
N ALA A 190 13.40 -2.04 -7.68
CA ALA A 190 12.67 -2.73 -8.74
C ALA A 190 12.51 -1.83 -9.98
N ARG A 191 12.61 -2.43 -11.16
CA ARG A 191 12.44 -1.73 -12.46
C ARG A 191 10.96 -1.43 -12.73
N VAL A 192 10.33 -0.63 -11.87
CA VAL A 192 8.94 -0.21 -12.02
C VAL A 192 8.90 1.18 -12.65
N HIS A 193 8.21 1.31 -13.78
CA HIS A 193 8.05 2.61 -14.44
C HIS A 193 7.05 3.48 -13.68
N ALA A 194 7.41 4.75 -13.39
CA ALA A 194 6.54 5.67 -12.63
C ALA A 194 5.21 5.98 -13.34
N GLY A 195 5.16 5.78 -14.66
CA GLY A 195 3.94 5.96 -15.45
C GLY A 195 2.75 5.08 -15.03
N TRP A 196 3.00 3.97 -14.31
CA TRP A 196 1.92 3.16 -13.74
C TRP A 196 1.11 3.87 -12.63
N LEU A 197 1.64 4.97 -12.10
CA LEU A 197 0.90 5.84 -11.18
C LEU A 197 -0.23 6.59 -11.87
N VAL A 198 -0.12 6.86 -13.18
CA VAL A 198 -1.12 7.64 -13.93
C VAL A 198 -2.47 6.93 -14.00
N PRO A 199 -2.58 5.65 -14.43
CA PRO A 199 -3.86 4.94 -14.39
C PRO A 199 -4.39 4.76 -12.97
N VAL A 200 -3.54 4.57 -11.94
CA VAL A 200 -3.96 4.52 -10.54
C VAL A 200 -4.66 5.83 -10.15
N ALA A 201 -4.05 6.97 -10.46
CA ALA A 201 -4.60 8.28 -10.20
C ALA A 201 -5.94 8.52 -10.91
N TRP A 202 -6.02 8.16 -12.20
CA TRP A 202 -7.23 8.32 -12.99
C TRP A 202 -8.39 7.50 -12.44
N VAL A 203 -8.15 6.22 -12.15
CA VAL A 203 -9.19 5.36 -11.55
C VAL A 203 -9.63 5.92 -10.19
N TRP A 204 -8.70 6.40 -9.37
CA TRP A 204 -9.03 6.93 -8.05
C TRP A 204 -9.92 8.17 -8.12
N ALA A 205 -9.60 9.14 -8.98
CA ALA A 205 -10.42 10.35 -9.17
C ALA A 205 -11.83 10.07 -9.71
N ASN A 206 -12.01 8.93 -10.40
CA ASN A 206 -13.28 8.51 -10.99
C ASN A 206 -14.05 7.50 -10.11
N THR A 207 -13.52 7.11 -8.95
CA THR A 207 -14.14 6.13 -8.06
C THR A 207 -14.33 6.62 -6.63
N HIS A 208 -13.52 7.58 -6.14
CA HIS A 208 -13.64 8.02 -4.76
C HIS A 208 -13.04 9.42 -4.53
N ILE A 209 -13.74 10.22 -3.73
CA ILE A 209 -13.37 11.60 -3.39
C ILE A 209 -11.97 11.73 -2.73
N SER A 210 -11.43 10.67 -2.12
CA SER A 210 -10.12 10.70 -1.43
C SER A 210 -8.90 10.63 -2.37
N TYR A 211 -9.05 10.82 -3.65
CA TYR A 211 -7.94 10.82 -4.62
C TYR A 211 -6.79 11.76 -4.26
N TYR A 212 -7.02 12.80 -3.45
CA TYR A 212 -5.97 13.70 -2.95
C TYR A 212 -4.91 12.97 -2.10
N LEU A 213 -5.26 11.84 -1.49
CA LEU A 213 -4.31 11.00 -0.74
C LEU A 213 -3.20 10.47 -1.64
N PHE A 214 -3.50 10.20 -2.91
CA PHE A 214 -2.51 9.84 -3.91
C PHE A 214 -1.41 10.90 -3.99
N PHE A 215 -1.76 12.17 -4.10
CA PHE A 215 -0.75 13.23 -4.17
C PHE A 215 0.02 13.43 -2.87
N VAL A 216 -0.58 13.14 -1.73
CA VAL A 216 0.12 13.19 -0.43
C VAL A 216 1.19 12.10 -0.37
N VAL A 217 0.84 10.85 -0.69
CA VAL A 217 1.79 9.73 -0.65
C VAL A 217 2.88 9.90 -1.70
N LEU A 218 2.52 10.25 -2.95
CA LEU A 218 3.49 10.59 -4.00
C LEU A 218 4.40 11.76 -3.58
N GLY A 219 3.83 12.82 -3.01
CA GLY A 219 4.57 13.99 -2.53
C GLY A 219 5.61 13.64 -1.46
N ILE A 220 5.25 12.79 -0.49
CA ILE A 220 6.20 12.28 0.52
C ILE A 220 7.37 11.56 -0.15
N HIS A 221 7.12 10.69 -1.13
CA HIS A 221 8.16 9.98 -1.86
C HIS A 221 9.04 10.92 -2.71
N VAL A 222 8.43 11.91 -3.35
CA VAL A 222 9.15 12.95 -4.11
C VAL A 222 10.06 13.74 -3.17
N LEU A 223 9.53 14.29 -2.08
CA LEU A 223 10.30 15.06 -1.11
C LEU A 223 11.45 14.24 -0.52
N ALA A 224 11.16 13.00 -0.09
CA ALA A 224 12.18 12.12 0.44
C ALA A 224 13.30 11.82 -0.57
N SER A 225 12.99 11.77 -1.86
CA SER A 225 13.98 11.54 -2.92
C SER A 225 14.96 12.70 -3.13
N HIS A 226 14.62 13.90 -2.67
CA HIS A 226 15.48 15.08 -2.72
C HIS A 226 16.34 15.25 -1.47
N LEU A 227 16.02 14.57 -0.37
CA LEU A 227 16.72 14.71 0.90
C LEU A 227 17.86 13.68 1.05
N PRO A 228 19.09 14.10 1.48
CA PRO A 228 20.18 13.18 1.78
C PRO A 228 19.94 12.41 3.10
N PRO A 229 20.52 11.21 3.32
CA PRO A 229 21.22 10.41 2.32
C PRO A 229 20.25 9.72 1.35
N ARG A 230 20.57 9.75 0.06
CA ARG A 230 19.82 9.01 -0.95
C ARG A 230 20.24 7.54 -0.92
N ARG A 231 19.28 6.62 -1.08
CA ARG A 231 19.62 5.21 -1.29
C ARG A 231 20.42 5.05 -2.57
N SER A 232 21.54 4.32 -2.49
CA SER A 232 22.32 3.96 -3.69
C SER A 232 21.44 3.15 -4.66
N GLY A 233 21.43 3.54 -5.94
CA GLY A 233 20.64 2.89 -6.98
C GLY A 233 19.15 3.28 -7.03
N ALA A 234 18.68 4.20 -6.18
CA ALA A 234 17.30 4.70 -6.28
C ALA A 234 17.09 5.46 -7.60
N PRO A 235 15.99 5.21 -8.33
CA PRO A 235 15.69 5.91 -9.58
C PRO A 235 15.50 7.42 -9.35
N PRO A 236 15.80 8.25 -10.36
CA PRO A 236 15.75 9.70 -10.22
C PRO A 236 14.32 10.21 -9.92
N ALA A 237 14.23 11.27 -9.11
CA ALA A 237 12.98 11.94 -8.74
C ALA A 237 12.19 12.46 -9.94
N ARG A 238 12.88 12.82 -11.05
CA ARG A 238 12.25 13.36 -12.27
C ARG A 238 11.10 12.48 -12.77
N GLY A 239 11.25 11.15 -12.71
CA GLY A 239 10.18 10.24 -13.13
C GLY A 239 8.91 10.33 -12.26
N LEU A 240 9.05 10.59 -10.96
CA LEU A 240 7.91 10.79 -10.05
C LEU A 240 7.24 12.15 -10.29
N TRP A 241 8.01 13.21 -10.54
CA TRP A 241 7.45 14.51 -10.90
C TRP A 241 6.63 14.45 -12.18
N LEU A 242 7.16 13.83 -13.24
CA LEU A 242 6.44 13.67 -14.50
C LEU A 242 5.19 12.82 -14.33
N ALA A 243 5.25 11.73 -13.55
CA ALA A 243 4.08 10.93 -13.23
C ALA A 243 3.03 11.74 -12.45
N GLY A 244 3.45 12.57 -11.48
CA GLY A 244 2.56 13.43 -10.72
C GLY A 244 1.84 14.47 -11.60
N LEU A 245 2.55 15.13 -12.48
CA LEU A 245 1.97 16.08 -13.43
C LEU A 245 1.00 15.39 -14.42
N ALA A 246 1.40 14.24 -14.97
CA ALA A 246 0.54 13.45 -15.84
C ALA A 246 -0.71 12.93 -15.10
N SER A 247 -0.56 12.54 -13.82
CA SER A 247 -1.68 12.12 -12.98
C SER A 247 -2.65 13.28 -12.72
N ALA A 248 -2.16 14.48 -12.43
CA ALA A 248 -3.00 15.67 -12.25
C ALA A 248 -3.76 16.01 -13.55
N ALA A 249 -3.11 15.89 -14.70
CA ALA A 249 -3.74 16.14 -15.99
C ALA A 249 -4.82 15.10 -16.34
N VAL A 250 -4.51 13.80 -16.16
CA VAL A 250 -5.46 12.73 -16.54
C VAL A 250 -6.69 12.69 -15.63
N MET A 251 -6.59 13.13 -14.38
CA MET A 251 -7.73 13.21 -13.46
C MET A 251 -8.82 14.17 -13.92
N LEU A 252 -8.50 15.13 -14.82
CA LEU A 252 -9.50 15.99 -15.47
C LEU A 252 -10.37 15.22 -16.49
N VAL A 253 -9.93 14.03 -16.90
CA VAL A 253 -10.69 13.14 -17.81
C VAL A 253 -11.72 12.36 -16.97
N ASN A 254 -12.83 13.01 -16.69
CA ASN A 254 -13.99 12.50 -15.97
C ASN A 254 -15.26 13.24 -16.45
N PRO A 255 -16.48 12.72 -16.18
CA PRO A 255 -17.74 13.33 -16.67
C PRO A 255 -17.98 14.78 -16.23
N SER A 256 -17.45 15.17 -15.07
CA SER A 256 -17.67 16.51 -14.50
C SER A 256 -16.42 17.42 -14.54
N GLY A 257 -15.32 16.94 -15.15
CA GLY A 257 -14.07 17.68 -15.31
C GLY A 257 -13.49 18.19 -13.98
N TRP A 258 -13.13 19.47 -13.93
CA TRP A 258 -12.52 20.08 -12.77
C TRP A 258 -13.44 20.10 -11.52
N ARG A 259 -14.76 20.02 -11.70
CA ARG A 259 -15.72 20.01 -10.60
C ARG A 259 -15.53 18.80 -9.70
N THR A 260 -15.26 17.60 -10.27
CA THR A 260 -14.90 16.41 -9.51
C THR A 260 -13.68 16.66 -8.65
N LEU A 261 -12.67 17.35 -9.18
CA LEU A 261 -11.43 17.63 -8.46
C LEU A 261 -11.59 18.72 -7.39
N TRP A 262 -12.64 19.52 -7.46
CA TRP A 262 -12.93 20.52 -6.45
C TRP A 262 -13.66 19.96 -5.23
N GLN A 263 -14.42 18.88 -5.37
CA GLN A 263 -15.27 18.34 -4.30
C GLN A 263 -14.56 18.01 -2.97
N PRO A 264 -13.35 17.43 -2.91
CA PRO A 264 -12.66 17.23 -1.64
C PRO A 264 -12.40 18.55 -0.89
N PHE A 265 -12.07 19.61 -1.63
CA PHE A 265 -11.84 20.94 -1.04
C PHE A 265 -13.15 21.56 -0.54
N GLU A 266 -14.22 21.43 -1.33
CA GLU A 266 -15.55 21.88 -0.93
C GLU A 266 -16.04 21.15 0.33
N PHE A 267 -15.80 19.82 0.40
CA PHE A 267 -16.08 19.03 1.60
C PHE A 267 -15.33 19.60 2.83
N TRP A 268 -14.01 19.83 2.71
CA TRP A 268 -13.20 20.31 3.82
C TRP A 268 -13.49 21.75 4.22
N LEU A 269 -13.86 22.62 3.28
CA LEU A 269 -14.09 24.03 3.50
C LEU A 269 -15.53 24.34 3.93
N VAL A 270 -16.51 23.59 3.41
CA VAL A 270 -17.93 23.89 3.55
C VAL A 270 -18.68 22.74 4.22
N TRP A 271 -18.81 21.61 3.53
CA TRP A 271 -19.79 20.57 3.90
C TRP A 271 -19.56 19.97 5.27
N ARG A 272 -18.31 19.72 5.65
CA ARG A 272 -18.00 19.14 6.96
C ARG A 272 -18.51 19.96 8.16
N HIS A 273 -18.81 21.23 7.95
CA HIS A 273 -19.32 22.14 8.98
C HIS A 273 -20.86 22.16 9.05
N GLU A 274 -21.53 21.56 8.06
CA GLU A 274 -22.98 21.45 8.07
C GLU A 274 -23.45 20.39 9.07
N PRO A 275 -24.59 20.62 9.78
CA PRO A 275 -25.09 19.71 10.81
C PRO A 275 -25.29 18.28 10.34
N ILE A 276 -25.70 18.08 9.08
CA ILE A 276 -25.92 16.76 8.50
C ILE A 276 -24.61 15.95 8.42
N TYR A 277 -23.51 16.59 8.04
CA TYR A 277 -22.20 15.91 7.96
C TYR A 277 -21.58 15.66 9.34
N GLN A 278 -21.87 16.52 10.31
CA GLN A 278 -21.45 16.32 11.70
C GLN A 278 -22.18 15.14 12.37
N ALA A 279 -23.40 14.82 11.92
CA ALA A 279 -24.17 13.67 12.40
C ALA A 279 -23.68 12.33 11.84
N ILE A 280 -22.81 12.33 10.81
CA ILE A 280 -22.27 11.10 10.20
C ILE A 280 -21.27 10.45 11.16
N GLY A 281 -21.66 9.31 11.76
CA GLY A 281 -20.84 8.63 12.78
C GLY A 281 -19.45 8.22 12.32
N GLU A 282 -19.24 7.93 11.04
CA GLU A 282 -17.91 7.58 10.52
C GLU A 282 -16.94 8.78 10.42
N MET A 283 -17.44 10.01 10.45
CA MET A 283 -16.63 11.23 10.53
C MET A 283 -16.30 11.64 11.96
N ALA A 284 -16.96 11.01 12.93
CA ALA A 284 -16.70 11.24 14.34
C ALA A 284 -15.27 10.81 14.74
N PRO A 285 -14.74 11.32 15.85
CA PRO A 285 -13.52 10.81 16.46
C PRO A 285 -13.58 9.30 16.72
N VAL A 286 -12.41 8.67 16.88
CA VAL A 286 -12.30 7.24 17.14
C VAL A 286 -13.10 6.81 18.37
N VAL A 287 -14.00 5.86 18.20
CA VAL A 287 -14.76 5.26 19.30
C VAL A 287 -13.91 4.14 19.91
N TRP A 288 -13.08 4.49 20.88
CA TRP A 288 -12.09 3.60 21.49
C TRP A 288 -12.64 2.27 22.00
N PRO A 289 -13.82 2.16 22.66
CA PRO A 289 -14.36 0.88 23.12
C PRO A 289 -14.56 -0.14 22.00
N ILE A 290 -14.84 0.32 20.78
CA ILE A 290 -14.97 -0.54 19.58
C ILE A 290 -13.57 -0.94 19.11
N HIS A 291 -12.69 0.03 18.96
CA HIS A 291 -11.37 -0.17 18.36
C HIS A 291 -10.33 -0.83 19.30
N LEU A 292 -10.61 -0.88 20.59
CA LEU A 292 -9.85 -1.73 21.54
C LEU A 292 -10.01 -3.23 21.20
N ARG A 293 -11.19 -3.61 20.69
CA ARG A 293 -11.51 -5.01 20.36
C ARG A 293 -10.97 -5.46 19.02
N ASP A 294 -10.80 -4.56 18.08
CA ASP A 294 -10.27 -4.88 16.74
C ASP A 294 -8.74 -4.76 16.64
N GLY A 295 -8.07 -4.23 17.67
CA GLY A 295 -6.62 -4.12 17.74
C GLY A 295 -6.01 -2.84 17.18
N LEU A 296 -6.80 -1.82 16.85
CA LEU A 296 -6.30 -0.54 16.36
C LEU A 296 -5.23 0.09 17.27
N PRO A 297 -5.38 0.15 18.63
CA PRO A 297 -4.36 0.70 19.50
C PRO A 297 -3.02 -0.04 19.41
N LEU A 298 -3.06 -1.36 19.17
CA LEU A 298 -1.85 -2.15 18.95
C LEU A 298 -1.09 -1.66 17.71
N VAL A 299 -1.78 -1.45 16.60
CA VAL A 299 -1.14 -0.99 15.36
C VAL A 299 -0.65 0.45 15.51
N LEU A 300 -1.43 1.33 16.15
CA LEU A 300 -1.03 2.71 16.44
C LEU A 300 0.21 2.82 17.33
N ALA A 301 0.41 1.88 18.26
CA ALA A 301 1.60 1.82 19.11
C ALA A 301 2.78 1.11 18.42
N LEU A 302 2.50 0.04 17.68
CA LEU A 302 3.53 -0.84 17.12
C LEU A 302 4.38 -0.17 16.06
N TRP A 303 3.76 0.57 15.12
CA TRP A 303 4.54 1.20 14.05
C TRP A 303 5.56 2.22 14.54
N PRO A 304 5.28 3.15 15.49
CA PRO A 304 6.29 4.10 15.96
C PRO A 304 7.36 3.41 16.83
N LEU A 305 6.99 2.39 17.60
CA LEU A 305 7.97 1.62 18.40
C LEU A 305 8.96 0.87 17.50
N LEU A 306 8.48 0.24 16.42
CA LEU A 306 9.32 -0.43 15.45
C LEU A 306 10.18 0.57 14.66
N LEU A 307 9.62 1.71 14.26
CA LEU A 307 10.39 2.79 13.64
C LEU A 307 11.52 3.26 14.56
N LEU A 308 11.26 3.49 15.84
CA LEU A 308 12.29 3.89 16.82
C LEU A 308 13.37 2.81 16.99
N ALA A 309 12.98 1.54 17.07
CA ALA A 309 13.92 0.42 17.11
C ALA A 309 14.77 0.36 15.84
N ARG A 310 14.16 0.61 14.68
CA ARG A 310 14.83 0.64 13.39
C ARG A 310 15.78 1.82 13.24
N VAL A 311 15.39 3.01 13.71
CA VAL A 311 16.25 4.23 13.67
C VAL A 311 17.61 3.98 14.34
N ARG A 312 17.64 3.26 15.46
CA ARG A 312 18.86 2.92 16.19
C ARG A 312 19.81 2.00 15.41
N ARG A 313 19.29 1.22 14.44
CA ARG A 313 20.06 0.21 13.68
C ARG A 313 20.36 0.63 12.25
N HIS A 314 19.43 1.28 11.58
CA HIS A 314 19.46 1.55 10.14
C HIS A 314 19.26 3.02 9.77
N GLY A 315 19.04 3.89 10.76
CA GLY A 315 18.68 5.29 10.55
C GLY A 315 17.20 5.48 10.21
N LEU A 316 16.78 6.75 10.17
CA LEU A 316 15.37 7.13 9.95
C LEU A 316 14.93 6.87 8.50
N ASP A 317 13.91 6.08 8.32
CA ASP A 317 13.16 6.01 7.07
C ASP A 317 12.11 7.13 7.04
N ARG A 318 12.43 8.21 6.33
CA ARG A 318 11.57 9.41 6.27
C ARG A 318 10.25 9.16 5.57
N VAL A 319 10.22 8.25 4.58
CA VAL A 319 9.00 7.91 3.86
C VAL A 319 8.04 7.19 4.81
N GLU A 320 8.52 6.17 5.51
CA GLU A 320 7.75 5.48 6.53
C GLU A 320 7.24 6.46 7.60
N ALA A 321 8.16 7.23 8.21
CA ALA A 321 7.82 8.15 9.28
C ALA A 321 6.75 9.16 8.84
N ALA A 322 6.92 9.80 7.68
CA ALA A 322 5.99 10.80 7.17
C ALA A 322 4.64 10.17 6.77
N THR A 323 4.66 9.02 6.06
CA THR A 323 3.43 8.37 5.61
C THR A 323 2.62 7.84 6.79
N CYS A 324 3.25 7.10 7.71
CA CYS A 324 2.55 6.58 8.89
C CYS A 324 2.06 7.71 9.81
N ALA A 325 2.86 8.76 10.03
CA ALA A 325 2.44 9.90 10.85
C ALA A 325 1.25 10.63 10.22
N PHE A 326 1.25 10.85 8.90
CA PHE A 326 0.14 11.47 8.20
C PHE A 326 -1.15 10.66 8.34
N PHE A 327 -1.12 9.35 8.08
CA PHE A 327 -2.31 8.52 8.23
C PHE A 327 -2.74 8.36 9.70
N THR A 328 -1.81 8.41 10.66
CA THR A 328 -2.14 8.46 12.09
C THR A 328 -2.90 9.75 12.43
N ALA A 329 -2.43 10.90 11.93
CA ALA A 329 -3.13 12.17 12.11
C ALA A 329 -4.56 12.13 11.53
N LEU A 330 -4.74 11.50 10.37
CA LEU A 330 -6.07 11.30 9.79
C LEU A 330 -6.97 10.43 10.67
N VAL A 331 -6.46 9.35 11.26
CA VAL A 331 -7.24 8.51 12.21
C VAL A 331 -7.69 9.32 13.40
N LEU A 332 -6.80 10.14 13.97
CA LEU A 332 -7.13 11.00 15.10
C LEU A 332 -8.16 12.08 14.74
N ALA A 333 -8.21 12.50 13.47
CA ALA A 333 -9.20 13.44 12.95
C ALA A 333 -10.57 12.79 12.65
N GLY A 334 -10.61 11.47 12.38
CA GLY A 334 -11.87 10.78 12.11
C GLY A 334 -11.69 9.27 11.91
N GLN A 335 -12.59 8.49 12.52
CA GLN A 335 -12.50 7.02 12.51
C GLN A 335 -12.63 6.40 11.11
N ARG A 336 -13.14 7.12 10.12
CA ARG A 336 -13.22 6.65 8.72
C ARG A 336 -11.86 6.30 8.11
N PHE A 337 -10.76 6.85 8.66
CA PHE A 337 -9.41 6.62 8.15
C PHE A 337 -8.69 5.44 8.80
N THR A 338 -9.32 4.73 9.74
CA THR A 338 -8.71 3.60 10.48
C THR A 338 -8.25 2.49 9.55
N SER A 339 -9.04 2.16 8.53
CA SER A 339 -8.69 1.14 7.54
C SER A 339 -7.47 1.55 6.68
N LEU A 340 -7.45 2.79 6.17
CA LEU A 340 -6.34 3.27 5.34
C LEU A 340 -5.04 3.35 6.13
N HIS A 341 -5.09 3.86 7.37
CA HIS A 341 -3.94 3.84 8.29
C HIS A 341 -3.42 2.41 8.49
N THR A 342 -4.33 1.48 8.76
CA THR A 342 -3.96 0.08 9.03
C THR A 342 -3.26 -0.57 7.83
N LEU A 343 -3.72 -0.30 6.61
CA LEU A 343 -3.07 -0.79 5.39
C LEU A 343 -1.66 -0.23 5.24
N VAL A 344 -1.50 1.08 5.43
CA VAL A 344 -0.19 1.75 5.38
C VAL A 344 0.74 1.18 6.44
N ALA A 345 0.29 1.14 7.70
CA ALA A 345 1.08 0.61 8.81
C ALA A 345 1.46 -0.85 8.60
N ALA A 346 0.55 -1.70 8.08
CA ALA A 346 0.82 -3.11 7.83
C ALA A 346 1.99 -3.34 6.87
N VAL A 347 2.18 -2.49 5.86
CA VAL A 347 3.32 -2.58 4.94
C VAL A 347 4.64 -2.41 5.70
N TYR A 348 4.75 -1.33 6.48
CA TYR A 348 6.00 -0.98 7.18
C TYR A 348 6.25 -1.87 8.41
N VAL A 349 5.21 -2.15 9.19
CA VAL A 349 5.28 -3.08 10.34
C VAL A 349 5.75 -4.47 9.88
N SER A 350 5.25 -4.97 8.75
CA SER A 350 5.70 -6.26 8.19
C SER A 350 7.19 -6.28 7.87
N ARG A 351 7.72 -5.18 7.32
CA ARG A 351 9.15 -5.03 7.03
C ARG A 351 9.97 -4.99 8.32
N ASP A 352 9.58 -4.14 9.25
CA ASP A 352 10.37 -3.84 10.43
C ASP A 352 10.42 -5.01 11.41
N LEU A 353 9.29 -5.69 11.62
CA LEU A 353 9.26 -6.95 12.36
C LEU A 353 10.16 -8.00 11.73
N GLY A 354 10.11 -8.16 10.40
CA GLY A 354 10.99 -9.09 9.69
C GLY A 354 12.47 -8.70 9.77
N GLU A 355 12.81 -7.42 9.82
CA GLU A 355 14.19 -6.94 10.06
C GLU A 355 14.60 -7.23 11.51
N TRP A 356 13.72 -7.01 12.47
CA TRP A 356 13.98 -7.27 13.89
C TRP A 356 14.22 -8.77 14.15
N GLU A 357 13.37 -9.66 13.70
CA GLU A 357 13.55 -11.11 13.81
C GLU A 357 14.92 -11.58 13.27
N ARG A 358 15.33 -11.08 12.13
CA ARG A 358 16.62 -11.46 11.54
C ARG A 358 17.80 -11.00 12.38
N SER A 359 17.73 -9.82 12.96
CA SER A 359 18.80 -9.28 13.79
C SER A 359 18.97 -10.07 15.10
N ASP A 360 17.87 -10.44 15.73
CA ASP A 360 17.89 -11.19 16.99
C ASP A 360 18.43 -12.61 16.79
N LEU A 361 18.06 -13.27 15.69
CA LEU A 361 18.59 -14.57 15.30
C LEU A 361 20.11 -14.55 15.06
N THR A 362 20.62 -13.47 14.47
CA THR A 362 22.06 -13.30 14.22
C THR A 362 22.81 -13.13 15.53
N THR A 363 22.33 -12.24 16.40
CA THR A 363 22.94 -11.99 17.72
C THR A 363 22.92 -13.22 18.63
N ALA A 364 21.81 -13.97 18.63
CA ALA A 364 21.72 -15.21 19.41
C ALA A 364 22.71 -16.28 18.95
N ARG A 365 22.97 -16.36 17.63
CA ARG A 365 23.95 -17.30 17.06
C ARG A 365 25.39 -16.90 17.36
N GLU A 366 25.72 -15.61 17.29
CA GLU A 366 27.04 -15.12 17.67
C GLU A 366 27.36 -15.39 19.12
N LYS A 367 26.40 -15.15 20.04
CA LYS A 367 26.53 -15.50 21.48
C LYS A 367 26.74 -17.01 21.69
N LYS A 368 26.09 -17.86 20.89
CA LYS A 368 26.27 -19.33 21.00
C LYS A 368 27.61 -19.81 20.44
N ARG A 369 28.15 -19.13 19.42
CA ARG A 369 29.48 -19.38 18.85
C ARG A 369 30.63 -18.91 19.76
N GLY A 370 30.48 -17.76 20.42
CA GLY A 370 31.48 -17.25 21.38
C GLY A 370 31.53 -18.00 22.71
N ARG A 371 30.59 -18.92 22.99
CA ARG A 371 30.55 -19.79 24.17
C ARG A 371 31.08 -21.20 23.92
N ARG A 372 31.44 -21.53 22.69
CA ARG A 372 32.15 -22.77 22.29
C ARG A 372 33.62 -22.47 21.94
#